data_2c7cd57a43706ead897e56f13fb2d479
#
_entry.id   2c7cd57a43706ead897e56f13fb2d479
#
_cell.length_a   1.000
_cell.length_b   1.000
_cell.length_c   1.000
_cell.angle_alpha   90.00
_cell.angle_beta   90.00
_cell.angle_gamma   90.00
#
_symmetry.space_group_name_H-M   'P 1'
#
loop_
_entity.id
_entity.type
_entity.pdbx_description
1 polymer ?
#
loop_
_entity_poly.entity_id
_entity_poly.type
_entity_poly.pdbx_seq_one_letter_code
_entity_poly.pdbx_strand_id
1 'polypeptide(L)'
;MACCLGLGLGLGLLIAGLPALAEKADRSKPMTLESDQPCIVNLQKQTSACSGNVTISQGTLQLRADRLELRETPDGHQLAQALGGAGKPASYRQKRDGLDEMIEGQAQRIAYDGKAGTVHFEGQAQVRRLQGGVLADEISGALIVWDSLSETFSVRGGAANASNPGGRVRAVIAPRIPVEPSTSAPNPAPNPASPAASALRPSATLGDRR
;
A
#
# COMPACT_ATOMS: atom_id res chain seq x y z
N MET A 1 11.43 50.84 48.82
CA MET A 1 10.76 50.88 47.51
C MET A 1 11.59 50.01 46.59
N ALA A 2 11.18 48.73 46.39
CA ALA A 2 11.83 47.81 45.46
C ALA A 2 10.73 47.13 44.64
N CYS A 3 10.78 47.40 43.34
CA CYS A 3 9.84 46.91 42.33
C CYS A 3 10.37 45.60 41.76
N CYS A 4 9.71 44.47 42.02
CA CYS A 4 10.03 43.16 41.43
C CYS A 4 9.24 43.02 40.13
N LEU A 5 9.90 43.07 38.98
CA LEU A 5 9.39 42.66 37.67
C LEU A 5 9.56 41.14 37.56
N GLY A 6 8.45 40.41 37.55
CA GLY A 6 8.41 38.97 37.23
C GLY A 6 8.37 38.75 35.73
N LEU A 7 9.44 38.18 35.16
CA LEU A 7 9.56 37.79 33.77
C LEU A 7 9.04 36.34 33.63
N GLY A 8 7.81 36.17 33.16
CA GLY A 8 7.24 34.86 32.86
C GLY A 8 7.78 34.31 31.55
N LEU A 9 8.65 33.32 31.65
CA LEU A 9 9.20 32.58 30.47
C LEU A 9 8.21 31.50 30.04
N GLY A 10 7.40 31.83 29.03
CA GLY A 10 6.49 30.87 28.39
C GLY A 10 7.28 29.85 27.55
N LEU A 11 7.42 28.63 28.07
CA LEU A 11 8.03 27.49 27.36
C LEU A 11 7.03 26.96 26.32
N GLY A 12 7.12 27.48 25.09
CA GLY A 12 6.36 26.98 23.94
C GLY A 12 6.89 25.58 23.55
N LEU A 13 6.11 24.54 23.82
CA LEU A 13 6.37 23.17 23.40
C LEU A 13 6.15 23.05 21.88
N LEU A 14 7.22 23.18 21.09
CA LEU A 14 7.24 22.86 19.68
C LEU A 14 7.12 21.33 19.51
N ILE A 15 5.91 20.84 19.27
CA ILE A 15 5.69 19.47 18.82
C ILE A 15 6.16 19.43 17.36
N ALA A 16 7.43 19.09 17.14
CA ALA A 16 7.95 18.72 15.84
C ALA A 16 7.25 17.42 15.43
N GLY A 17 6.30 17.50 14.49
CA GLY A 17 5.70 16.34 13.88
C GLY A 17 6.79 15.53 13.20
N LEU A 18 7.06 14.32 13.71
CA LEU A 18 7.96 13.36 13.07
C LEU A 18 7.33 12.96 11.73
N PRO A 19 8.06 13.05 10.60
CA PRO A 19 7.57 12.52 9.34
C PRO A 19 7.31 11.02 9.50
N ALA A 20 6.15 10.56 9.08
CA ALA A 20 5.78 9.15 9.11
C ALA A 20 6.72 8.35 8.18
N LEU A 21 7.52 7.45 8.77
CA LEU A 21 8.55 6.66 8.11
C LEU A 21 8.11 5.19 8.01
N ALA A 22 7.05 4.88 7.26
CA ALA A 22 6.47 3.53 7.25
C ALA A 22 7.18 2.56 6.29
N GLU A 23 7.61 2.96 5.10
CA GLU A 23 8.35 2.09 4.15
C GLU A 23 9.78 1.83 4.64
N LYS A 24 10.37 2.78 5.32
CA LYS A 24 11.61 2.57 6.08
C LYS A 24 11.42 1.55 7.20
N ALA A 25 10.21 1.40 7.73
CA ALA A 25 9.86 0.39 8.72
C ALA A 25 9.87 -1.04 8.15
N ASP A 26 9.51 -1.27 6.89
CA ASP A 26 9.58 -2.61 6.29
C ASP A 26 11.02 -3.10 6.15
N ARG A 27 11.95 -2.24 5.77
CA ARG A 27 13.38 -2.57 5.62
C ARG A 27 14.06 -2.97 6.93
N SER A 28 13.53 -2.56 8.07
CA SER A 28 14.02 -2.94 9.39
C SER A 28 13.45 -4.27 9.90
N LYS A 29 12.47 -4.86 9.21
CA LYS A 29 11.86 -6.14 9.58
C LYS A 29 12.66 -7.31 9.04
N PRO A 30 12.61 -8.46 9.73
CA PRO A 30 13.22 -9.68 9.21
C PRO A 30 12.66 -10.04 7.83
N MET A 31 13.54 -10.49 6.94
CA MET A 31 13.16 -11.04 5.64
C MET A 31 12.99 -12.56 5.76
N THR A 32 11.87 -13.06 5.26
CA THR A 32 11.56 -14.50 5.20
C THR A 32 11.61 -14.94 3.75
N LEU A 33 12.28 -16.06 3.47
CA LEU A 33 12.41 -16.71 2.18
C LEU A 33 11.85 -18.13 2.27
N GLU A 34 10.87 -18.45 1.44
CA GLU A 34 10.18 -19.74 1.38
C GLU A 34 10.19 -20.28 -0.05
N SER A 35 10.28 -21.61 -0.23
CA SER A 35 10.18 -22.26 -1.55
C SER A 35 9.74 -23.71 -1.41
N ASP A 36 9.11 -24.23 -2.46
CA ASP A 36 8.68 -25.64 -2.52
C ASP A 36 9.84 -26.60 -2.87
N GLN A 37 10.94 -26.07 -3.41
CA GLN A 37 12.12 -26.84 -3.78
C GLN A 37 13.35 -26.38 -2.99
N PRO A 38 14.44 -27.19 -2.95
CA PRO A 38 15.63 -26.83 -2.19
C PRO A 38 16.24 -25.49 -2.60
N CYS A 39 16.65 -24.73 -1.60
CA CYS A 39 17.42 -23.50 -1.74
C CYS A 39 18.90 -23.74 -1.47
N ILE A 40 19.76 -23.02 -2.17
CA ILE A 40 21.19 -22.92 -1.88
C ILE A 40 21.43 -21.59 -1.17
N VAL A 41 21.85 -21.64 0.10
CA VAL A 41 22.22 -20.46 0.88
C VAL A 41 23.73 -20.46 1.10
N ASN A 42 24.41 -19.44 0.58
CA ASN A 42 25.86 -19.27 0.72
C ASN A 42 26.15 -18.11 1.67
N LEU A 43 26.56 -18.43 2.89
CA LEU A 43 26.83 -17.44 3.95
C LEU A 43 28.08 -16.62 3.67
N GLN A 44 29.08 -17.18 2.98
CA GLN A 44 30.31 -16.45 2.63
C GLN A 44 30.07 -15.40 1.55
N LYS A 45 29.24 -15.74 0.55
CA LYS A 45 28.92 -14.85 -0.58
C LYS A 45 27.70 -14.01 -0.31
N GLN A 46 27.01 -14.24 0.82
CA GLN A 46 25.73 -13.60 1.17
C GLN A 46 24.71 -13.70 0.03
N THR A 47 24.57 -14.91 -0.54
CA THR A 47 23.65 -15.18 -1.63
C THR A 47 22.71 -16.34 -1.29
N SER A 48 21.48 -16.24 -1.76
CA SER A 48 20.51 -17.33 -1.71
C SER A 48 19.88 -17.50 -3.08
N ALA A 49 19.79 -18.76 -3.54
CA ALA A 49 19.15 -19.10 -4.80
C ALA A 49 18.11 -20.19 -4.54
N CYS A 50 16.87 -19.92 -4.88
CA CYS A 50 15.72 -20.79 -4.66
C CYS A 50 14.93 -20.99 -5.94
N SER A 51 14.22 -22.11 -6.02
CA SER A 51 13.30 -22.40 -7.13
C SER A 51 12.02 -23.10 -6.62
N GLY A 52 10.99 -23.10 -7.45
CA GLY A 52 9.69 -23.69 -7.13
C GLY A 52 8.86 -22.81 -6.19
N ASN A 53 7.97 -22.02 -6.76
CA ASN A 53 7.00 -21.17 -6.03
C ASN A 53 7.62 -20.36 -4.88
N VAL A 54 8.72 -19.68 -5.19
CA VAL A 54 9.50 -18.93 -4.20
C VAL A 54 8.74 -17.69 -3.75
N THR A 55 8.73 -17.44 -2.44
CA THR A 55 8.16 -16.23 -1.83
C THR A 55 9.19 -15.58 -0.92
N ILE A 56 9.44 -14.29 -1.13
CA ILE A 56 10.09 -13.40 -0.15
C ILE A 56 9.03 -12.54 0.50
N SER A 57 9.15 -12.36 1.80
CA SER A 57 8.33 -11.43 2.59
C SER A 57 9.20 -10.60 3.52
N GLN A 58 9.00 -9.27 3.55
CA GLN A 58 9.63 -8.35 4.49
C GLN A 58 8.64 -7.23 4.84
N GLY A 59 8.04 -7.31 6.01
CA GLY A 59 6.96 -6.42 6.37
C GLY A 59 5.75 -6.55 5.44
N THR A 60 5.41 -5.50 4.74
CA THR A 60 4.31 -5.49 3.73
C THR A 60 4.79 -5.87 2.33
N LEU A 61 6.12 -5.85 2.10
CA LEU A 61 6.71 -6.30 0.84
C LEU A 61 6.53 -7.81 0.68
N GLN A 62 6.06 -8.22 -0.48
CA GLN A 62 5.98 -9.61 -0.91
C GLN A 62 6.41 -9.72 -2.37
N LEU A 63 7.36 -10.62 -2.64
CA LEU A 63 7.85 -10.94 -3.97
C LEU A 63 7.68 -12.45 -4.20
N ARG A 64 6.99 -12.84 -5.27
CA ARG A 64 6.76 -14.24 -5.63
C ARG A 64 7.28 -14.54 -7.03
N ALA A 65 7.89 -15.71 -7.20
CA ALA A 65 8.49 -16.12 -8.47
C ALA A 65 8.62 -17.64 -8.58
N ASP A 66 8.92 -18.14 -9.77
CA ASP A 66 9.33 -19.53 -9.96
C ASP A 66 10.79 -19.76 -9.53
N ARG A 67 11.65 -18.79 -9.82
CA ARG A 67 13.05 -18.74 -9.38
C ARG A 67 13.38 -17.40 -8.80
N LEU A 68 14.23 -17.42 -7.77
CA LEU A 68 14.64 -16.21 -7.10
C LEU A 68 16.09 -16.30 -6.66
N GLU A 69 16.84 -15.25 -6.97
CA GLU A 69 18.18 -15.02 -6.46
C GLU A 69 18.15 -13.80 -5.55
N LEU A 70 18.63 -13.95 -4.32
CA LEU A 70 18.79 -12.90 -3.34
C LEU A 70 20.29 -12.74 -3.05
N ARG A 71 20.73 -11.50 -2.99
CA ARG A 71 22.08 -11.15 -2.61
C ARG A 71 22.05 -10.01 -1.62
N GLU A 72 22.80 -10.14 -0.55
CA GLU A 72 23.07 -9.04 0.37
C GLU A 72 24.40 -8.38 -0.02
N THR A 73 24.41 -7.06 -0.03
CA THR A 73 25.61 -6.27 -0.31
C THR A 73 26.42 -6.08 0.99
N PRO A 74 27.73 -5.75 0.93
CA PRO A 74 28.56 -5.55 2.12
C PRO A 74 28.06 -4.46 3.07
N ASP A 75 27.26 -3.53 2.57
CA ASP A 75 26.60 -2.46 3.33
C ASP A 75 25.19 -2.85 3.84
N GLY A 76 24.83 -4.16 3.76
CA GLY A 76 23.60 -4.71 4.35
C GLY A 76 22.33 -4.49 3.52
N HIS A 77 22.42 -4.02 2.28
CA HIS A 77 21.28 -3.89 1.39
C HIS A 77 21.02 -5.17 0.59
N GLN A 78 19.76 -5.41 0.28
CA GLN A 78 19.34 -6.59 -0.48
C GLN A 78 19.08 -6.24 -1.95
N LEU A 79 19.58 -7.12 -2.82
CA LEU A 79 19.29 -7.15 -4.24
C LEU A 79 18.59 -8.47 -4.55
N ALA A 80 17.40 -8.42 -5.16
CA ALA A 80 16.69 -9.63 -5.54
C ALA A 80 16.39 -9.65 -7.03
N GLN A 81 16.50 -10.84 -7.64
CA GLN A 81 16.05 -11.10 -9.00
C GLN A 81 15.05 -12.25 -8.98
N ALA A 82 13.84 -11.97 -9.42
CA ALA A 82 12.74 -12.89 -9.46
C ALA A 82 12.33 -13.17 -10.90
N LEU A 83 12.25 -14.44 -11.27
CA LEU A 83 11.87 -14.89 -12.61
C LEU A 83 10.55 -15.65 -12.52
N GLY A 84 9.61 -15.27 -13.38
CA GLY A 84 8.37 -16.03 -13.56
C GLY A 84 8.62 -17.39 -14.21
N GLY A 85 7.70 -18.31 -13.99
CA GLY A 85 7.68 -19.63 -14.64
C GLY A 85 6.85 -19.66 -15.92
N ALA A 86 6.69 -20.84 -16.48
CA ALA A 86 5.88 -21.05 -17.68
C ALA A 86 4.41 -20.63 -17.42
N GLY A 87 3.97 -19.55 -18.07
CA GLY A 87 2.61 -19.03 -17.96
C GLY A 87 2.27 -18.31 -16.65
N LYS A 88 3.21 -18.20 -15.70
CA LYS A 88 3.02 -17.51 -14.42
C LYS A 88 4.10 -16.43 -14.25
N PRO A 89 3.75 -15.15 -14.33
CA PRO A 89 4.71 -14.07 -14.13
C PRO A 89 5.20 -14.02 -12.67
N ALA A 90 6.36 -13.42 -12.46
CA ALA A 90 6.75 -12.97 -11.14
C ALA A 90 5.82 -11.85 -10.68
N SER A 91 5.57 -11.75 -9.38
CA SER A 91 4.68 -10.75 -8.80
C SER A 91 5.31 -10.06 -7.60
N TYR A 92 5.00 -8.80 -7.46
CA TYR A 92 5.45 -7.90 -6.38
C TYR A 92 4.24 -7.22 -5.76
N ARG A 93 4.30 -7.02 -4.45
CA ARG A 93 3.29 -6.26 -3.71
C ARG A 93 3.97 -5.55 -2.53
N GLN A 94 3.62 -4.28 -2.32
CA GLN A 94 4.07 -3.53 -1.14
C GLN A 94 3.12 -2.37 -0.84
N LYS A 95 2.88 -2.12 0.44
CA LYS A 95 2.10 -0.96 0.90
C LYS A 95 2.95 0.30 0.79
N ARG A 96 2.35 1.39 0.29
CA ARG A 96 2.99 2.71 0.30
C ARG A 96 2.99 3.31 1.70
N ASP A 97 4.03 4.08 1.96
CA ASP A 97 4.23 4.73 3.24
C ASP A 97 3.15 5.74 3.60
N GLY A 98 2.66 5.63 4.85
CA GLY A 98 1.72 6.60 5.40
C GLY A 98 0.35 6.67 4.70
N LEU A 99 0.13 5.84 3.68
CA LEU A 99 -1.08 5.84 2.86
C LEU A 99 -1.80 4.48 2.91
N ASP A 100 -3.11 4.49 2.73
CA ASP A 100 -3.87 3.25 2.50
C ASP A 100 -3.83 2.87 1.01
N GLU A 101 -2.61 2.75 0.51
CA GLU A 101 -2.33 2.41 -0.89
C GLU A 101 -1.40 1.21 -0.98
N MET A 102 -1.64 0.38 -1.99
CA MET A 102 -0.87 -0.80 -2.31
C MET A 102 -0.35 -0.70 -3.74
N ILE A 103 0.94 -0.94 -3.94
CA ILE A 103 1.53 -1.15 -5.25
C ILE A 103 1.58 -2.65 -5.49
N GLU A 104 1.01 -3.09 -6.60
CA GLU A 104 1.09 -4.46 -7.09
C GLU A 104 1.69 -4.44 -8.49
N GLY A 105 2.62 -5.34 -8.76
CA GLY A 105 3.25 -5.44 -10.06
C GLY A 105 3.45 -6.89 -10.48
N GLN A 106 3.45 -7.13 -11.79
CA GLN A 106 3.77 -8.42 -12.37
C GLN A 106 4.58 -8.24 -13.65
N ALA A 107 5.50 -9.17 -13.90
CA ALA A 107 6.36 -9.18 -15.09
C ALA A 107 7.00 -10.56 -15.28
N GLN A 108 7.62 -10.79 -16.43
CA GLN A 108 8.43 -12.01 -16.64
C GLN A 108 9.63 -12.05 -15.69
N ARG A 109 10.22 -10.88 -15.43
CA ARG A 109 11.31 -10.68 -14.48
C ARG A 109 11.05 -9.45 -13.63
N ILE A 110 11.36 -9.58 -12.33
CA ILE A 110 11.34 -8.45 -11.40
C ILE A 110 12.73 -8.37 -10.74
N ALA A 111 13.35 -7.19 -10.80
CA ALA A 111 14.59 -6.91 -10.09
C ALA A 111 14.31 -5.85 -9.00
N TYR A 112 14.67 -6.16 -7.76
CA TYR A 112 14.54 -5.29 -6.60
C TYR A 112 15.91 -4.83 -6.14
N ASP A 113 16.08 -3.54 -5.94
CA ASP A 113 17.28 -2.92 -5.36
C ASP A 113 16.86 -2.17 -4.07
N GLY A 114 17.18 -2.77 -2.93
CA GLY A 114 16.87 -2.21 -1.62
C GLY A 114 17.67 -0.95 -1.29
N LYS A 115 18.87 -0.75 -1.88
CA LYS A 115 19.67 0.47 -1.69
C LYS A 115 19.11 1.64 -2.47
N ALA A 116 18.84 1.43 -3.75
CA ALA A 116 18.26 2.43 -4.63
C ALA A 116 16.78 2.68 -4.34
N GLY A 117 16.10 1.75 -3.66
CA GLY A 117 14.64 1.81 -3.46
C GLY A 117 13.86 1.60 -4.75
N THR A 118 14.43 0.86 -5.72
CA THR A 118 13.80 0.68 -7.04
C THR A 118 13.36 -0.75 -7.29
N VAL A 119 12.26 -0.88 -8.05
CA VAL A 119 11.75 -2.16 -8.54
C VAL A 119 11.59 -2.06 -10.05
N HIS A 120 12.29 -2.94 -10.78
CA HIS A 120 12.22 -3.04 -12.24
C HIS A 120 11.32 -4.22 -12.61
N PHE A 121 10.29 -3.97 -13.37
CA PHE A 121 9.38 -4.95 -13.95
C PHE A 121 9.69 -5.09 -15.43
N GLU A 122 10.22 -6.22 -15.85
CA GLU A 122 10.73 -6.45 -17.21
C GLU A 122 9.94 -7.58 -17.91
N GLY A 123 9.53 -7.34 -19.13
CA GLY A 123 8.79 -8.27 -19.97
C GLY A 123 7.31 -8.38 -19.59
N GLN A 124 6.43 -7.86 -20.46
CA GLN A 124 4.97 -7.83 -20.25
C GLN A 124 4.59 -7.24 -18.88
N ALA A 125 5.27 -6.15 -18.52
CA ALA A 125 5.14 -5.53 -17.22
C ALA A 125 3.76 -4.88 -17.06
N GLN A 126 3.14 -5.10 -15.92
CA GLN A 126 1.91 -4.45 -15.47
C GLN A 126 2.07 -4.06 -14.01
N VAL A 127 1.76 -2.81 -13.69
CA VAL A 127 1.74 -2.31 -12.31
C VAL A 127 0.40 -1.66 -12.03
N ARG A 128 -0.13 -1.91 -10.85
CA ARG A 128 -1.39 -1.38 -10.34
C ARG A 128 -1.16 -0.66 -9.03
N ARG A 129 -1.85 0.45 -8.86
CA ARG A 129 -1.99 1.10 -7.56
C ARG A 129 -3.43 0.92 -7.09
N LEU A 130 -3.57 0.34 -5.90
CA LEU A 130 -4.87 0.21 -5.24
C LEU A 130 -4.94 1.24 -4.11
N GLN A 131 -6.10 1.85 -3.93
CA GLN A 131 -6.40 2.77 -2.83
C GLN A 131 -7.60 2.22 -2.06
N GLY A 132 -7.43 1.96 -0.76
CA GLY A 132 -8.47 1.31 0.03
C GLY A 132 -8.90 -0.06 -0.53
N GLY A 133 -7.99 -0.76 -1.21
CA GLY A 133 -8.28 -2.04 -1.88
C GLY A 133 -8.94 -1.92 -3.27
N VAL A 134 -9.28 -0.71 -3.73
CA VAL A 134 -9.89 -0.46 -5.05
C VAL A 134 -8.81 -0.06 -6.05
N LEU A 135 -8.89 -0.57 -7.28
CA LEU A 135 -7.98 -0.21 -8.36
C LEU A 135 -8.11 1.28 -8.68
N ALA A 136 -7.03 2.02 -8.48
CA ALA A 136 -6.93 3.44 -8.80
C ALA A 136 -6.19 3.66 -10.12
N ASP A 137 -4.99 3.11 -10.27
CA ASP A 137 -4.22 3.27 -11.50
C ASP A 137 -3.70 1.93 -12.02
N GLU A 138 -3.55 1.83 -13.33
CA GLU A 138 -2.94 0.68 -14.00
C GLU A 138 -2.00 1.17 -15.10
N ILE A 139 -0.79 0.66 -15.10
CA ILE A 139 0.25 0.99 -16.08
C ILE A 139 0.76 -0.32 -16.68
N SER A 140 0.94 -0.36 -18.01
CA SER A 140 1.53 -1.50 -18.69
C SER A 140 2.55 -1.07 -19.76
N GLY A 141 3.58 -1.90 -19.91
CA GLY A 141 4.69 -1.65 -20.83
C GLY A 141 5.64 -2.84 -20.93
N ALA A 142 6.76 -2.65 -21.63
CA ALA A 142 7.82 -3.66 -21.69
C ALA A 142 8.75 -3.59 -20.48
N LEU A 143 8.97 -2.38 -19.97
CA LEU A 143 9.73 -2.11 -18.75
C LEU A 143 9.00 -1.03 -17.96
N ILE A 144 8.77 -1.30 -16.69
CA ILE A 144 8.29 -0.34 -15.70
C ILE A 144 9.30 -0.30 -14.57
N VAL A 145 9.73 0.90 -14.18
CA VAL A 145 10.58 1.11 -13.00
C VAL A 145 9.77 1.88 -12.00
N TRP A 146 9.57 1.30 -10.82
CA TRP A 146 9.05 1.97 -9.64
C TRP A 146 10.20 2.46 -8.78
N ASP A 147 10.27 3.74 -8.53
CA ASP A 147 11.19 4.36 -7.56
C ASP A 147 10.37 4.76 -6.34
N SER A 148 10.60 4.06 -5.24
CA SER A 148 9.86 4.26 -4.00
C SER A 148 10.31 5.51 -3.22
N LEU A 149 11.51 6.01 -3.50
CA LEU A 149 12.04 7.22 -2.84
C LEU A 149 11.44 8.50 -3.43
N SER A 150 11.34 8.56 -4.75
CA SER A 150 10.72 9.67 -5.48
C SER A 150 9.23 9.45 -5.75
N GLU A 151 8.69 8.26 -5.44
CA GLU A 151 7.30 7.83 -5.70
C GLU A 151 6.91 7.97 -7.18
N THR A 152 7.82 7.64 -8.08
CA THR A 152 7.62 7.79 -9.52
C THR A 152 7.67 6.47 -10.28
N PHE A 153 6.88 6.40 -11.34
CA PHE A 153 6.93 5.33 -12.33
C PHE A 153 7.57 5.84 -13.62
N SER A 154 8.63 5.17 -14.06
CA SER A 154 9.18 5.34 -15.40
C SER A 154 8.76 4.15 -16.26
N VAL A 155 8.19 4.39 -17.44
CA VAL A 155 7.63 3.34 -18.29
C VAL A 155 8.20 3.41 -19.68
N ARG A 156 8.61 2.25 -20.23
CA ARG A 156 9.06 2.10 -21.62
C ARG A 156 8.17 1.11 -22.35
N GLY A 157 7.80 1.47 -23.57
CA GLY A 157 7.22 0.54 -24.54
C GLY A 157 8.28 -0.44 -25.04
N GLY A 158 7.86 -1.44 -25.76
CA GLY A 158 8.75 -2.45 -26.34
C GLY A 158 8.30 -2.89 -27.72
N ALA A 159 8.84 -4.02 -28.19
CA ALA A 159 8.36 -4.64 -29.41
C ALA A 159 6.87 -5.01 -29.28
N ALA A 160 6.15 -4.92 -30.39
CA ALA A 160 4.77 -5.38 -30.48
C ALA A 160 4.67 -6.87 -30.12
N ASN A 161 3.66 -7.24 -29.35
CA ASN A 161 3.35 -8.63 -29.00
C ASN A 161 1.84 -8.86 -28.98
N ALA A 162 1.39 -10.09 -28.73
CA ALA A 162 -0.04 -10.45 -28.75
C ALA A 162 -0.88 -9.66 -27.74
N SER A 163 -0.33 -9.33 -26.57
CA SER A 163 -1.01 -8.54 -25.52
C SER A 163 -0.85 -7.03 -25.69
N ASN A 164 0.13 -6.59 -26.49
CA ASN A 164 0.39 -5.19 -26.83
C ASN A 164 0.85 -5.07 -28.30
N PRO A 165 -0.07 -5.13 -29.27
CA PRO A 165 0.26 -5.15 -30.69
C PRO A 165 1.00 -3.90 -31.19
N GLY A 166 0.90 -2.79 -30.47
CA GLY A 166 1.59 -1.55 -30.82
C GLY A 166 2.91 -1.35 -30.06
N GLY A 167 3.29 -2.23 -29.15
CA GLY A 167 4.47 -2.05 -28.28
C GLY A 167 4.40 -0.77 -27.42
N ARG A 168 3.22 -0.16 -27.29
CA ARG A 168 3.02 1.15 -26.65
C ARG A 168 2.91 1.03 -25.13
N VAL A 169 3.27 2.09 -24.45
CA VAL A 169 2.92 2.30 -23.04
C VAL A 169 1.42 2.56 -22.95
N ARG A 170 0.76 1.92 -21.98
CA ARG A 170 -0.63 2.20 -21.63
C ARG A 170 -0.70 2.55 -20.13
N ALA A 171 -1.33 3.68 -19.83
CA ALA A 171 -1.67 4.07 -18.47
C ALA A 171 -3.15 4.40 -18.38
N VAL A 172 -3.81 3.88 -17.36
CA VAL A 172 -5.18 4.22 -16.97
C VAL A 172 -5.08 4.81 -15.58
N ILE A 173 -5.52 6.06 -15.43
CA ILE A 173 -5.41 6.82 -14.17
C ILE A 173 -6.82 7.19 -13.75
N ALA A 174 -7.21 6.78 -12.54
CA ALA A 174 -8.50 7.15 -11.99
C ALA A 174 -8.58 8.66 -11.69
N PRO A 175 -9.75 9.29 -11.87
CA PRO A 175 -9.98 10.64 -11.43
C PRO A 175 -9.72 10.73 -9.92
N ARG A 176 -8.93 11.70 -9.48
CA ARG A 176 -8.78 12.01 -8.07
C ARG A 176 -10.04 12.76 -7.63
N ILE A 177 -10.94 12.08 -6.92
CA ILE A 177 -12.05 12.73 -6.24
C ILE A 177 -11.42 13.48 -5.06
N PRO A 178 -11.55 14.82 -4.96
CA PRO A 178 -11.16 15.52 -3.74
C PRO A 178 -11.97 14.89 -2.60
N VAL A 179 -11.29 14.40 -1.59
CA VAL A 179 -11.97 14.03 -0.35
C VAL A 179 -12.41 15.35 0.26
N GLU A 180 -13.66 15.75 0.04
CA GLU A 180 -14.27 16.81 0.83
C GLU A 180 -14.14 16.36 2.29
N PRO A 181 -13.58 17.21 3.18
CA PRO A 181 -13.58 16.90 4.59
C PRO A 181 -15.03 16.65 4.98
N SER A 182 -15.34 15.44 5.42
CA SER A 182 -16.64 15.11 5.99
C SER A 182 -16.83 16.05 7.16
N THR A 183 -17.51 17.16 6.93
CA THR A 183 -18.12 17.95 7.98
C THR A 183 -19.15 17.02 8.61
N SER A 184 -18.75 16.36 9.68
CA SER A 184 -19.66 15.67 10.58
C SER A 184 -20.73 16.71 10.95
N ALA A 185 -21.90 16.61 10.33
CA ALA A 185 -23.05 17.40 10.75
C ALA A 185 -23.22 17.15 12.26
N PRO A 186 -23.33 18.21 13.07
CA PRO A 186 -23.59 18.02 14.47
C PRO A 186 -24.88 17.23 14.60
N ASN A 187 -24.80 16.12 15.33
CA ASN A 187 -25.93 15.28 15.70
C ASN A 187 -27.01 16.19 16.27
N PRO A 188 -28.22 16.24 15.71
CA PRO A 188 -29.29 17.07 16.29
C PRO A 188 -29.52 16.60 17.72
N ALA A 189 -29.40 17.53 18.66
CA ALA A 189 -29.65 17.33 20.07
C ALA A 189 -31.02 16.65 20.26
N PRO A 190 -31.19 15.73 21.23
CA PRO A 190 -32.47 15.12 21.49
C PRO A 190 -33.48 16.19 21.91
N ASN A 191 -34.57 16.25 21.15
CA ASN A 191 -35.69 17.14 21.39
C ASN A 191 -36.28 16.87 22.79
N PRO A 192 -36.45 17.89 23.66
CA PRO A 192 -37.05 17.67 24.95
C PRO A 192 -38.49 17.19 24.78
N ALA A 193 -38.80 16.11 25.49
CA ALA A 193 -40.11 15.47 25.52
C ALA A 193 -41.23 16.49 25.75
N SER A 194 -42.20 16.51 24.84
CA SER A 194 -43.53 17.18 25.03
C SER A 194 -44.28 16.48 26.16
N PRO A 195 -44.93 17.24 27.05
CA PRO A 195 -45.71 16.65 28.14
C PRO A 195 -46.96 15.95 27.62
N ALA A 196 -47.23 14.80 28.20
CA ALA A 196 -48.43 14.00 27.96
C ALA A 196 -49.70 14.78 28.24
N ALA A 197 -50.50 14.97 27.20
CA ALA A 197 -51.88 15.42 27.36
C ALA A 197 -52.74 14.21 27.73
N SER A 198 -53.20 14.24 28.96
CA SER A 198 -54.27 13.39 29.52
C SER A 198 -55.58 13.72 28.82
N ALA A 199 -56.21 12.80 28.14
CA ALA A 199 -57.55 12.94 27.62
C ALA A 199 -58.34 11.64 27.80
N LEU A 200 -59.09 11.62 28.84
CA LEU A 200 -60.50 11.21 29.03
C LEU A 200 -61.08 10.11 28.11
N ARG A 201 -61.43 8.99 28.74
CA ARG A 201 -62.39 8.01 28.27
C ARG A 201 -63.79 8.60 28.22
N PRO A 202 -64.63 8.21 27.29
CA PRO A 202 -66.03 7.97 27.54
C PRO A 202 -66.34 6.46 27.48
N SER A 203 -67.04 6.07 28.56
CA SER A 203 -67.79 4.83 28.62
C SER A 203 -69.10 4.99 27.87
N ALA A 204 -69.70 3.88 27.63
CA ALA A 204 -71.15 3.60 27.38
C ALA A 204 -71.36 3.04 25.94
N THR A 205 -72.14 2.12 25.65
CA THR A 205 -73.22 1.38 26.34
C THR A 205 -73.75 0.36 25.35
N LEU A 206 -73.94 -0.86 25.79
CA LEU A 206 -75.08 -1.72 25.59
C LEU A 206 -76.05 -1.53 24.42
N GLY A 207 -76.38 -2.62 23.79
CA GLY A 207 -77.57 -2.82 22.94
C GLY A 207 -77.32 -3.94 21.95
N ASP A 208 -77.60 -5.13 22.19
CA ASP A 208 -78.80 -5.98 22.32
C ASP A 208 -79.52 -6.20 20.96
N ARG A 209 -79.63 -7.50 20.62
CA ARG A 209 -80.68 -8.15 19.83
C ARG A 209 -80.63 -8.06 18.28
N ARG A 210 -80.45 -9.05 17.62
CA ARG A 210 -81.22 -10.28 17.25
C ARG A 210 -80.46 -11.10 16.24
#